data_f224e6a8c2ff6ce344c13c1b48bc42ea
#
_entry.id   f224e6a8c2ff6ce344c13c1b48bc42ea
#
_cell.length_a   1.000
_cell.length_b   1.000
_cell.length_c   1.000
_cell.angle_alpha   90.00
_cell.angle_beta   90.00
_cell.angle_gamma   90.00
#
_symmetry.space_group_name_H-M   'P 1'
#
loop_
_entity.id
_entity.type
_entity.pdbx_description
1 polymer ?
#
loop_
_entity_poly.entity_id
_entity_poly.type
_entity_poly.pdbx_seq_one_letter_code
_entity_poly.pdbx_strand_id
1 'polypeptide(L)'
;MDLRTLDELTELDRRIIVALQQNGRASWTSIAELIGSSVPTVTRRGQQLINDGVVKITVMPTPGSFGQVDTFVVRVNCKPGTQLEVARALVSRPDVRFLSLVTGKYDILAEIMVRGGASHYPDLISPLQSIDGIERWRSDLLLHVYKVGHDWSRQLLAERLALVGDPPLPAEPADCSPEHFDEVDWQILAALQQDGRTTFKAIAAVLGMNESSVRRRFERLRQNRCVDVITLVPATALGMGAETLITVKVRPGYLDGVVAGLIPHTSVRYLAATLDQNSLFCEVIAGSTEELHRFINETLSHLAGVEGWEASMELLNPKRGFVETPWWRTQLRPVS
;
A
#
# COMPACT_ATOMS: atom_id res chain seq x y z
N MET A 1 19.66 -1.03 0.33
CA MET A 1 19.58 -0.27 -0.94
C MET A 1 20.14 1.11 -0.68
N ASP A 2 21.19 1.51 -1.37
CA ASP A 2 21.72 2.88 -1.27
C ASP A 2 20.73 3.84 -1.95
N LEU A 3 20.48 5.02 -1.38
CA LEU A 3 19.62 6.05 -1.99
C LEU A 3 20.10 6.46 -3.39
N ARG A 4 21.38 6.30 -3.69
CA ARG A 4 21.94 6.49 -5.04
C ARG A 4 21.30 5.58 -6.09
N THR A 5 20.86 4.37 -5.69
CA THR A 5 20.23 3.41 -6.61
C THR A 5 18.88 3.91 -7.14
N LEU A 6 18.15 4.73 -6.38
CA LEU A 6 16.86 5.30 -6.82
C LEU A 6 17.06 6.44 -7.83
N ASP A 7 18.09 7.24 -7.64
CA ASP A 7 18.42 8.35 -8.56
C ASP A 7 18.99 7.85 -9.90
N GLU A 8 19.50 6.60 -9.94
CA GLU A 8 20.08 5.95 -11.12
C GLU A 8 19.07 5.16 -11.97
N LEU A 9 17.79 5.16 -11.61
CA LEU A 9 16.78 4.43 -12.37
C LEU A 9 16.60 5.06 -13.76
N THR A 10 16.81 4.22 -14.77
CA THR A 10 16.62 4.59 -16.16
C THR A 10 15.14 4.65 -16.53
N GLU A 11 14.81 5.28 -17.65
CA GLU A 11 13.46 5.26 -18.20
C GLU A 11 12.93 3.83 -18.42
N LEU A 12 13.80 2.91 -18.86
CA LEU A 12 13.45 1.50 -19.01
C LEU A 12 13.07 0.86 -17.67
N ASP A 13 13.80 1.16 -16.60
CA ASP A 13 13.48 0.65 -15.27
C ASP A 13 12.11 1.12 -14.80
N ARG A 14 11.80 2.41 -14.98
CA ARG A 14 10.49 2.98 -14.63
C ARG A 14 9.36 2.32 -15.42
N ARG A 15 9.55 2.07 -16.72
CA ARG A 15 8.57 1.35 -17.55
C ARG A 15 8.36 -0.08 -17.08
N ILE A 16 9.44 -0.80 -16.71
CA ILE A 16 9.34 -2.14 -16.11
C ILE A 16 8.56 -2.10 -14.80
N ILE A 17 8.83 -1.14 -13.92
CA ILE A 17 8.14 -0.98 -12.64
C ILE A 17 6.64 -0.75 -12.86
N VAL A 18 6.27 0.16 -13.76
CA VAL A 18 4.85 0.44 -14.06
C VAL A 18 4.16 -0.78 -14.64
N ALA A 19 4.82 -1.53 -15.54
CA ALA A 19 4.28 -2.79 -16.06
C ALA A 19 4.08 -3.85 -14.96
N LEU A 20 5.02 -3.95 -14.00
CA LEU A 20 4.89 -4.83 -12.85
C LEU A 20 3.79 -4.41 -11.88
N GLN A 21 3.49 -3.11 -11.75
CA GLN A 21 2.35 -2.65 -10.96
C GLN A 21 1.00 -3.01 -11.59
N GLN A 22 0.93 -3.10 -12.92
CA GLN A 22 -0.27 -3.61 -13.60
C GLN A 22 -0.48 -5.10 -13.36
N ASN A 23 0.61 -5.88 -13.46
CA ASN A 23 0.58 -7.32 -13.19
C ASN A 23 1.94 -7.80 -12.69
N GLY A 24 2.10 -7.89 -11.38
CA GLY A 24 3.34 -8.32 -10.73
C GLY A 24 3.79 -9.73 -11.12
N ARG A 25 2.90 -10.58 -11.61
CA ARG A 25 3.21 -11.95 -12.08
C ARG A 25 3.26 -12.07 -13.61
N ALA A 26 3.18 -10.98 -14.37
CA ALA A 26 3.36 -11.02 -15.81
C ALA A 26 4.70 -11.67 -16.20
N SER A 27 4.71 -12.40 -17.32
CA SER A 27 5.94 -12.97 -17.85
C SER A 27 6.88 -11.84 -18.33
N TRP A 28 8.19 -12.08 -18.26
CA TRP A 28 9.14 -11.12 -18.79
C TRP A 28 8.95 -10.87 -20.29
N THR A 29 8.46 -11.87 -21.02
CA THR A 29 8.08 -11.74 -22.43
C THR A 29 6.95 -10.75 -22.62
N SER A 30 5.85 -10.90 -21.85
CA SER A 30 4.71 -9.98 -21.94
C SER A 30 5.09 -8.56 -21.53
N ILE A 31 5.96 -8.40 -20.51
CA ILE A 31 6.46 -7.08 -20.13
C ILE A 31 7.31 -6.47 -21.26
N ALA A 32 8.21 -7.27 -21.88
CA ALA A 32 9.06 -6.81 -22.96
C ALA A 32 8.24 -6.35 -24.19
N GLU A 33 7.19 -7.09 -24.53
CA GLU A 33 6.24 -6.73 -25.59
C GLU A 33 5.51 -5.42 -25.25
N LEU A 34 4.98 -5.29 -24.01
CA LEU A 34 4.26 -4.11 -23.57
C LEU A 34 5.09 -2.82 -23.65
N ILE A 35 6.39 -2.92 -23.25
CA ILE A 35 7.25 -1.73 -23.18
C ILE A 35 8.15 -1.55 -24.42
N GLY A 36 8.05 -2.42 -25.43
CA GLY A 36 8.83 -2.33 -26.66
C GLY A 36 10.34 -2.55 -26.45
N SER A 37 10.72 -3.56 -25.67
CA SER A 37 12.13 -3.87 -25.37
C SER A 37 12.44 -5.35 -25.55
N SER A 38 13.74 -5.74 -25.47
CA SER A 38 14.12 -7.14 -25.59
C SER A 38 13.89 -7.93 -24.31
N VAL A 39 13.42 -9.19 -24.43
CA VAL A 39 13.17 -10.08 -23.29
C VAL A 39 14.41 -10.25 -22.39
N PRO A 40 15.64 -10.49 -22.92
CA PRO A 40 16.83 -10.62 -22.09
C PRO A 40 17.12 -9.35 -21.25
N THR A 41 16.95 -8.16 -21.86
CA THR A 41 17.17 -6.88 -21.17
C THR A 41 16.16 -6.68 -20.06
N VAL A 42 14.87 -6.89 -20.34
CA VAL A 42 13.78 -6.74 -19.37
C VAL A 42 13.92 -7.74 -18.21
N THR A 43 14.26 -9.00 -18.52
CA THR A 43 14.48 -10.04 -17.50
C THR A 43 15.62 -9.65 -16.56
N ARG A 44 16.77 -9.27 -17.12
CA ARG A 44 17.94 -8.89 -16.33
C ARG A 44 17.65 -7.67 -15.45
N ARG A 45 17.08 -6.61 -16.02
CA ARG A 45 16.79 -5.37 -15.30
C ARG A 45 15.68 -5.57 -14.26
N GLY A 46 14.60 -6.27 -14.62
CA GLY A 46 13.50 -6.55 -13.69
C GLY A 46 13.92 -7.41 -12.50
N GLN A 47 14.76 -8.44 -12.72
CA GLN A 47 15.33 -9.23 -11.63
C GLN A 47 16.27 -8.38 -10.76
N GLN A 48 17.06 -7.50 -11.35
CA GLN A 48 17.92 -6.60 -10.61
C GLN A 48 17.09 -5.68 -9.70
N LEU A 49 16.04 -5.05 -10.22
CA LEU A 49 15.13 -4.19 -9.42
C LEU A 49 14.53 -4.92 -8.21
N ILE A 50 14.19 -6.20 -8.39
CA ILE A 50 13.66 -7.04 -7.30
C ILE A 50 14.77 -7.37 -6.30
N ASN A 51 15.92 -7.82 -6.76
CA ASN A 51 17.06 -8.22 -5.91
C ASN A 51 17.64 -7.05 -5.12
N ASP A 52 17.67 -5.87 -5.72
CA ASP A 52 18.13 -4.63 -5.08
C ASP A 52 17.06 -4.05 -4.12
N GLY A 53 15.89 -4.68 -4.03
CA GLY A 53 14.80 -4.25 -3.15
C GLY A 53 14.13 -2.94 -3.56
N VAL A 54 14.30 -2.49 -4.81
CA VAL A 54 13.55 -1.35 -5.36
C VAL A 54 12.09 -1.73 -5.57
N VAL A 55 11.84 -2.98 -5.98
CA VAL A 55 10.51 -3.53 -6.21
C VAL A 55 10.28 -4.73 -5.31
N LYS A 56 9.16 -4.77 -4.63
CA LYS A 56 8.67 -5.93 -3.88
C LYS A 56 7.34 -6.37 -4.46
N ILE A 57 7.29 -7.57 -5.02
CA ILE A 57 6.04 -8.19 -5.46
C ILE A 57 5.58 -9.13 -4.36
N THR A 58 4.31 -9.03 -3.99
CA THR A 58 3.71 -9.81 -2.91
C THR A 58 2.26 -10.12 -3.22
N VAL A 59 1.68 -11.05 -2.48
CA VAL A 59 0.24 -11.36 -2.54
C VAL A 59 -0.39 -10.96 -1.22
N MET A 60 -1.45 -10.19 -1.29
CA MET A 60 -2.17 -9.70 -0.13
C MET A 60 -3.57 -10.29 -0.08
N PRO A 61 -3.97 -10.91 1.04
CA PRO A 61 -5.37 -11.27 1.26
C PRO A 61 -6.22 -10.00 1.40
N THR A 62 -7.42 -10.04 0.85
CA THR A 62 -8.40 -8.96 1.04
C THR A 62 -8.98 -8.99 2.46
N PRO A 63 -9.49 -7.87 3.00
CA PRO A 63 -10.02 -7.84 4.36
C PRO A 63 -11.08 -8.90 4.65
N GLY A 64 -11.96 -9.18 3.70
CA GLY A 64 -12.99 -10.23 3.82
C GLY A 64 -12.46 -11.63 4.11
N SER A 65 -11.20 -11.92 3.73
CA SER A 65 -10.56 -13.21 4.04
C SER A 65 -10.36 -13.47 5.53
N PHE A 66 -10.39 -12.44 6.34
CA PHE A 66 -10.20 -12.52 7.80
C PHE A 66 -11.53 -12.52 8.59
N GLY A 67 -12.66 -12.49 7.90
CA GLY A 67 -13.99 -12.39 8.51
C GLY A 67 -14.30 -10.97 8.98
N GLN A 68 -14.95 -10.86 10.13
CA GLN A 68 -15.24 -9.56 10.71
C GLN A 68 -13.95 -8.88 11.17
N VAL A 69 -13.61 -7.80 10.50
CA VAL A 69 -12.39 -7.02 10.75
C VAL A 69 -12.73 -5.55 10.75
N ASP A 70 -12.31 -4.87 11.79
CA ASP A 70 -12.36 -3.42 11.89
C ASP A 70 -10.95 -2.85 11.81
N THR A 71 -10.78 -1.79 11.02
CA THR A 71 -9.48 -1.15 10.84
C THR A 71 -9.46 0.20 11.54
N PHE A 72 -8.41 0.42 12.33
CA PHE A 72 -8.19 1.68 13.03
C PHE A 72 -6.99 2.42 12.43
N VAL A 73 -7.18 3.70 12.14
CA VAL A 73 -6.07 4.63 11.92
C VAL A 73 -5.54 5.07 13.27
N VAL A 74 -4.34 4.68 13.59
CA VAL A 74 -3.66 5.00 14.85
C VAL A 74 -2.59 6.05 14.61
N ARG A 75 -2.71 7.17 15.28
CA ARG A 75 -1.76 8.29 15.25
C ARG A 75 -0.95 8.30 16.54
N VAL A 76 0.37 8.22 16.42
CA VAL A 76 1.29 8.05 17.56
C VAL A 76 2.21 9.25 17.66
N ASN A 77 2.36 9.77 18.88
CA ASN A 77 3.44 10.67 19.26
C ASN A 77 4.45 9.88 20.09
N CYS A 78 5.69 10.01 19.75
CA CYS A 78 6.79 9.30 20.40
C CYS A 78 7.55 10.22 21.39
N LYS A 79 8.16 9.63 22.39
CA LYS A 79 9.17 10.33 23.18
C LYS A 79 10.33 10.76 22.24
N PRO A 80 10.95 11.92 22.46
CA PRO A 80 12.06 12.37 21.62
C PRO A 80 13.15 11.30 21.44
N GLY A 81 13.50 11.04 20.16
CA GLY A 81 14.55 10.08 19.80
C GLY A 81 14.12 8.61 19.71
N THR A 82 12.86 8.26 20.03
CA THR A 82 12.42 6.85 20.03
C THR A 82 11.59 6.46 18.79
N GLN A 83 11.38 7.38 17.83
CA GLN A 83 10.49 7.15 16.67
C GLN A 83 10.83 5.87 15.89
N LEU A 84 12.12 5.62 15.65
CA LEU A 84 12.56 4.44 14.89
C LEU A 84 12.39 3.13 15.69
N GLU A 85 12.54 3.17 17.00
CA GLU A 85 12.32 2.01 17.86
C GLU A 85 10.84 1.64 17.94
N VAL A 86 9.99 2.65 18.12
CA VAL A 86 8.52 2.48 18.07
C VAL A 86 8.10 1.96 16.70
N ALA A 87 8.65 2.49 15.61
CA ALA A 87 8.35 2.01 14.27
C ALA A 87 8.74 0.54 14.08
N ARG A 88 9.92 0.11 14.56
CA ARG A 88 10.35 -1.31 14.50
C ARG A 88 9.42 -2.22 15.29
N ALA A 89 8.99 -1.80 16.47
CA ALA A 89 8.04 -2.56 17.28
C ALA A 89 6.69 -2.72 16.58
N LEU A 90 6.18 -1.66 15.96
CA LEU A 90 4.92 -1.70 15.20
C LEU A 90 5.03 -2.49 13.90
N VAL A 91 6.15 -2.39 13.16
CA VAL A 91 6.38 -3.16 11.91
C VAL A 91 6.31 -4.66 12.15
N SER A 92 6.84 -5.15 13.28
CA SER A 92 6.86 -6.59 13.61
C SER A 92 5.47 -7.16 13.90
N ARG A 93 4.46 -6.34 14.15
CA ARG A 93 3.11 -6.80 14.51
C ARG A 93 2.36 -7.29 13.27
N PRO A 94 1.73 -8.47 13.31
CA PRO A 94 0.99 -9.02 12.17
C PRO A 94 -0.34 -8.30 11.90
N ASP A 95 -0.89 -7.59 12.88
CA ASP A 95 -2.15 -6.83 12.77
C ASP A 95 -1.94 -5.41 12.21
N VAL A 96 -0.71 -4.93 12.10
CA VAL A 96 -0.39 -3.66 11.44
C VAL A 96 -0.37 -3.86 9.93
N ARG A 97 -1.31 -3.24 9.23
CA ARG A 97 -1.43 -3.30 7.76
C ARG A 97 -0.57 -2.26 7.05
N PHE A 98 -0.52 -1.06 7.62
CA PHE A 98 0.20 0.10 7.09
C PHE A 98 0.93 0.81 8.22
N LEU A 99 2.10 1.35 7.94
CA LEU A 99 2.86 2.19 8.86
C LEU A 99 3.68 3.21 8.09
N SER A 100 3.58 4.46 8.50
CA SER A 100 4.41 5.55 7.99
C SER A 100 4.94 6.42 9.13
N LEU A 101 6.22 6.81 9.07
CA LEU A 101 6.74 7.93 9.83
C LEU A 101 6.41 9.20 9.06
N VAL A 102 5.90 10.20 9.75
CA VAL A 102 5.32 11.37 9.10
C VAL A 102 5.81 12.68 9.73
N THR A 103 5.63 13.78 9.00
CA THR A 103 5.81 15.13 9.54
C THR A 103 4.56 15.63 10.24
N GLY A 104 4.67 16.72 11.00
CA GLY A 104 3.53 17.49 11.51
C GLY A 104 3.15 17.12 12.94
N LYS A 105 1.86 16.89 13.18
CA LYS A 105 1.27 16.75 14.52
C LYS A 105 1.57 15.42 15.20
N TYR A 106 1.88 14.39 14.42
CA TYR A 106 2.17 13.03 14.86
C TYR A 106 3.51 12.58 14.28
N ASP A 107 4.16 11.63 14.93
CA ASP A 107 5.41 11.04 14.47
C ASP A 107 5.18 9.82 13.59
N ILE A 108 4.15 9.03 13.93
CA ILE A 108 3.82 7.80 13.23
C ILE A 108 2.31 7.73 12.99
N LEU A 109 1.95 7.25 11.80
CA LEU A 109 0.59 6.87 11.45
C LEU A 109 0.59 5.40 11.04
N ALA A 110 -0.32 4.62 11.64
CA ALA A 110 -0.46 3.20 11.36
C ALA A 110 -1.93 2.85 11.13
N GLU A 111 -2.19 1.85 10.28
CA GLU A 111 -3.47 1.15 10.23
C GLU A 111 -3.34 -0.19 10.92
N ILE A 112 -4.15 -0.42 11.94
CA ILE A 112 -4.17 -1.62 12.76
C ILE A 112 -5.52 -2.31 12.61
N MET A 113 -5.49 -3.60 12.30
CA MET A 113 -6.68 -4.41 12.12
C MET A 113 -7.01 -5.17 13.40
N VAL A 114 -8.26 -5.02 13.86
CA VAL A 114 -8.81 -5.79 14.98
C VAL A 114 -9.81 -6.80 14.43
N ARG A 115 -9.59 -8.07 14.71
CA ARG A 115 -10.45 -9.17 14.27
C ARG A 115 -11.47 -9.53 15.36
N GLY A 116 -12.66 -9.94 14.97
CA GLY A 116 -13.70 -10.41 15.89
C GLY A 116 -14.67 -9.32 16.36
N GLY A 117 -14.62 -8.12 15.75
CA GLY A 117 -15.54 -7.03 16.01
C GLY A 117 -15.34 -6.32 17.35
N ALA A 118 -16.37 -5.59 17.80
CA ALA A 118 -16.30 -4.64 18.90
C ALA A 118 -15.85 -5.25 20.24
N SER A 119 -16.11 -6.53 20.50
CA SER A 119 -15.65 -7.22 21.72
C SER A 119 -14.12 -7.31 21.83
N HIS A 120 -13.40 -7.18 20.69
CA HIS A 120 -11.94 -7.23 20.61
C HIS A 120 -11.27 -5.87 20.49
N TYR A 121 -12.02 -4.76 20.52
CA TYR A 121 -11.42 -3.42 20.51
C TYR A 121 -10.42 -3.16 21.66
N PRO A 122 -10.60 -3.72 22.87
CA PRO A 122 -9.59 -3.60 23.92
C PRO A 122 -8.22 -4.20 23.55
N ASP A 123 -8.17 -5.13 22.59
CA ASP A 123 -6.91 -5.71 22.09
C ASP A 123 -6.02 -4.68 21.36
N LEU A 124 -6.58 -3.55 20.97
CA LEU A 124 -5.81 -2.43 20.44
C LEU A 124 -5.00 -1.72 21.53
N ILE A 125 -5.50 -1.66 22.76
CA ILE A 125 -4.98 -0.83 23.84
C ILE A 125 -3.69 -1.40 24.41
N SER A 126 -3.75 -2.63 24.91
CA SER A 126 -2.66 -3.26 25.66
C SER A 126 -1.33 -3.32 24.87
N PRO A 127 -1.35 -3.73 23.59
CA PRO A 127 -0.13 -3.75 22.81
C PRO A 127 0.48 -2.35 22.55
N LEU A 128 -0.35 -1.33 22.36
CA LEU A 128 0.15 0.04 22.17
C LEU A 128 0.74 0.60 23.45
N GLN A 129 0.13 0.31 24.59
CA GLN A 129 0.65 0.72 25.90
C GLN A 129 1.96 0.02 26.27
N SER A 130 2.20 -1.19 25.76
CA SER A 130 3.41 -1.96 26.06
C SER A 130 4.63 -1.56 25.24
N ILE A 131 4.46 -0.76 24.17
CA ILE A 131 5.58 -0.29 23.36
C ILE A 131 6.26 0.89 24.07
N ASP A 132 7.49 0.67 24.54
CA ASP A 132 8.29 1.76 25.10
C ASP A 132 8.59 2.81 24.02
N GLY A 133 8.61 4.09 24.45
CA GLY A 133 8.82 5.20 23.52
C GLY A 133 7.51 5.83 22.98
N ILE A 134 6.35 5.20 23.10
CA ILE A 134 5.08 5.89 22.84
C ILE A 134 4.79 6.84 23.99
N GLU A 135 4.58 8.13 23.68
CA GLU A 135 4.15 9.13 24.64
C GLU A 135 2.63 9.21 24.73
N ARG A 136 1.98 9.26 23.57
CA ARG A 136 0.52 9.27 23.44
C ARG A 136 0.10 8.72 22.08
N TRP A 137 -1.14 8.26 22.00
CA TRP A 137 -1.72 7.83 20.73
C TRP A 137 -3.23 8.16 20.68
N ARG A 138 -3.75 8.20 19.48
CA ARG A 138 -5.18 8.29 19.17
C ARG A 138 -5.52 7.27 18.11
N SER A 139 -6.74 6.76 18.14
CA SER A 139 -7.26 5.85 17.14
C SER A 139 -8.61 6.30 16.62
N ASP A 140 -8.81 6.17 15.32
CA ASP A 140 -10.07 6.43 14.64
C ASP A 140 -10.47 5.18 13.88
N LEU A 141 -11.73 4.77 13.99
CA LEU A 141 -12.27 3.65 13.25
C LEU A 141 -12.48 4.04 11.78
N LEU A 142 -11.97 3.25 10.84
CA LEU A 142 -12.33 3.33 9.43
C LEU A 142 -13.73 2.74 9.24
N LEU A 143 -14.64 3.53 8.70
CA LEU A 143 -16.02 3.12 8.46
C LEU A 143 -16.20 2.47 7.10
N HIS A 144 -15.55 3.02 6.08
CA HIS A 144 -15.67 2.56 4.71
C HIS A 144 -14.46 2.98 3.87
N VAL A 145 -13.99 2.07 3.01
CA VAL A 145 -12.90 2.36 2.06
C VAL A 145 -13.49 2.54 0.68
N TYR A 146 -13.35 3.74 0.12
CA TYR A 146 -13.87 4.10 -1.20
C TYR A 146 -12.89 3.83 -2.33
N LYS A 147 -11.58 3.95 -2.06
CA LYS A 147 -10.54 3.79 -3.08
C LYS A 147 -9.27 3.17 -2.50
N VAL A 148 -8.74 2.19 -3.24
CA VAL A 148 -7.39 1.66 -3.03
C VAL A 148 -6.72 1.53 -4.40
N GLY A 149 -5.74 2.38 -4.70
CA GLY A 149 -4.99 2.36 -5.95
C GLY A 149 -3.66 1.62 -5.79
N HIS A 150 -3.61 0.35 -6.14
CA HIS A 150 -2.36 -0.41 -6.15
C HIS A 150 -1.50 -0.14 -7.37
N ASP A 151 -2.10 0.35 -8.45
CA ASP A 151 -1.49 0.69 -9.74
C ASP A 151 -1.30 2.21 -9.92
N TRP A 152 -1.12 2.94 -8.82
CA TRP A 152 -1.03 4.39 -8.79
C TRP A 152 0.00 4.96 -9.78
N SER A 153 1.12 4.28 -9.99
CA SER A 153 2.15 4.76 -10.91
C SER A 153 1.68 4.70 -12.36
N ARG A 154 0.86 3.71 -12.73
CA ARG A 154 0.24 3.68 -14.04
C ARG A 154 -0.64 4.90 -14.27
N GLN A 155 -1.50 5.21 -13.31
CA GLN A 155 -2.42 6.34 -13.42
C GLN A 155 -1.67 7.67 -13.56
N LEU A 156 -0.56 7.84 -12.81
CA LEU A 156 0.21 9.08 -12.81
C LEU A 156 1.22 9.19 -13.96
N LEU A 157 1.72 8.07 -14.48
CA LEU A 157 2.86 8.06 -15.39
C LEU A 157 2.56 7.45 -16.76
N ALA A 158 1.35 6.91 -16.99
CA ALA A 158 1.02 6.21 -18.23
C ALA A 158 1.27 7.06 -19.47
N GLU A 159 0.86 8.32 -19.46
CA GLU A 159 1.07 9.26 -20.56
C GLU A 159 2.55 9.57 -20.76
N ARG A 160 3.29 9.84 -19.67
CA ARG A 160 4.74 10.16 -19.71
C ARG A 160 5.57 9.01 -20.24
N LEU A 161 5.14 7.77 -19.96
CA LEU A 161 5.84 6.54 -20.33
C LEU A 161 5.29 5.92 -21.62
N ALA A 162 4.33 6.58 -22.30
CA ALA A 162 3.66 6.07 -23.49
C ALA A 162 3.10 4.65 -23.33
N LEU A 163 2.61 4.31 -22.13
CA LEU A 163 1.97 3.05 -21.84
C LEU A 163 0.47 3.18 -22.12
N VAL A 164 0.03 2.56 -23.20
CA VAL A 164 -1.37 2.61 -23.65
C VAL A 164 -2.20 1.58 -22.88
N GLY A 165 -3.38 1.96 -22.44
CA GLY A 165 -4.40 1.08 -21.86
C GLY A 165 -5.35 1.82 -20.93
N ASP A 166 -6.64 1.51 -20.99
CA ASP A 166 -7.65 2.07 -20.10
C ASP A 166 -7.34 1.73 -18.64
N PRO A 167 -7.60 2.65 -17.70
CA PRO A 167 -7.50 2.32 -16.29
C PRO A 167 -8.48 1.19 -15.96
N PRO A 168 -8.10 0.22 -15.13
CA PRO A 168 -9.05 -0.77 -14.65
C PRO A 168 -10.20 -0.04 -13.94
N LEU A 169 -11.42 -0.48 -14.21
CA LEU A 169 -12.59 0.00 -13.47
C LEU A 169 -12.38 -0.23 -11.97
N PRO A 170 -12.89 0.67 -11.11
CA PRO A 170 -12.89 0.45 -9.68
C PRO A 170 -13.41 -0.97 -9.40
N ALA A 171 -12.63 -1.75 -8.68
CA ALA A 171 -13.04 -3.11 -8.35
C ALA A 171 -14.28 -3.02 -7.44
N GLU A 172 -15.35 -3.73 -7.80
CA GLU A 172 -16.45 -3.95 -6.87
C GLU A 172 -15.92 -4.57 -5.58
N PRO A 173 -16.58 -4.35 -4.41
CA PRO A 173 -16.18 -4.96 -3.15
C PRO A 173 -15.92 -6.46 -3.32
N ALA A 174 -14.85 -6.95 -2.71
CA ALA A 174 -14.50 -8.35 -2.78
C ALA A 174 -15.54 -9.19 -2.02
N ASP A 175 -16.12 -10.16 -2.70
CA ASP A 175 -17.10 -11.10 -2.11
C ASP A 175 -16.37 -12.27 -1.43
N CYS A 176 -15.37 -11.94 -0.61
CA CYS A 176 -14.50 -12.91 0.04
C CYS A 176 -14.95 -13.18 1.47
N SER A 177 -14.89 -14.45 1.88
CA SER A 177 -15.11 -14.88 3.25
C SER A 177 -13.99 -15.84 3.72
N PRO A 178 -13.79 -16.02 5.05
CA PRO A 178 -12.81 -16.97 5.59
C PRO A 178 -13.00 -18.40 5.10
N GLU A 179 -14.24 -18.79 4.80
CA GLU A 179 -14.61 -20.14 4.33
C GLU A 179 -14.03 -20.46 2.94
N HIS A 180 -13.56 -19.46 2.21
CA HIS A 180 -12.88 -19.67 0.94
C HIS A 180 -11.47 -20.22 1.10
N PHE A 181 -10.91 -20.23 2.32
CA PHE A 181 -9.54 -20.63 2.62
C PHE A 181 -9.51 -21.89 3.47
N ASP A 182 -8.61 -22.78 3.13
CA ASP A 182 -8.14 -23.83 4.01
C ASP A 182 -6.66 -23.58 4.41
N GLU A 183 -6.10 -24.44 5.23
CA GLU A 183 -4.72 -24.32 5.71
C GLU A 183 -3.70 -24.35 4.56
N VAL A 184 -3.94 -25.14 3.54
CA VAL A 184 -3.07 -25.22 2.36
C VAL A 184 -3.09 -23.90 1.57
N ASP A 185 -4.24 -23.26 1.47
CA ASP A 185 -4.36 -21.95 0.82
C ASP A 185 -3.53 -20.88 1.56
N TRP A 186 -3.58 -20.89 2.90
CA TRP A 186 -2.76 -19.99 3.72
C TRP A 186 -1.26 -20.26 3.56
N GLN A 187 -0.84 -21.53 3.46
CA GLN A 187 0.56 -21.89 3.21
C GLN A 187 1.03 -21.41 1.81
N ILE A 188 0.19 -21.55 0.79
CA ILE A 188 0.47 -21.01 -0.54
C ILE A 188 0.62 -19.49 -0.48
N LEU A 189 -0.29 -18.80 0.21
CA LEU A 189 -0.25 -17.35 0.36
C LEU A 189 0.99 -16.90 1.14
N ALA A 190 1.36 -17.59 2.21
CA ALA A 190 2.57 -17.27 2.98
C ALA A 190 3.83 -17.29 2.10
N ALA A 191 3.96 -18.30 1.22
CA ALA A 191 5.06 -18.36 0.27
C ALA A 191 5.03 -17.19 -0.74
N LEU A 192 3.84 -16.84 -1.25
CA LEU A 192 3.66 -15.75 -2.21
C LEU A 192 3.74 -14.35 -1.56
N GLN A 193 3.51 -14.24 -0.26
CA GLN A 193 3.76 -13.00 0.49
C GLN A 193 5.25 -12.72 0.62
N GLN A 194 6.06 -13.77 0.79
CA GLN A 194 7.52 -13.64 0.85
C GLN A 194 8.09 -13.22 -0.52
N ASP A 195 7.67 -13.87 -1.58
CA ASP A 195 7.99 -13.52 -2.97
C ASP A 195 6.80 -13.81 -3.88
N GLY A 196 6.12 -12.76 -4.32
CA GLY A 196 4.94 -12.86 -5.19
C GLY A 196 5.23 -13.49 -6.56
N ARG A 197 6.49 -13.65 -6.96
CA ARG A 197 6.90 -14.31 -8.20
C ARG A 197 7.35 -15.76 -8.01
N THR A 198 7.36 -16.28 -6.79
CA THR A 198 7.64 -17.70 -6.53
C THR A 198 6.78 -18.58 -7.46
N THR A 199 7.43 -19.53 -8.13
CA THR A 199 6.75 -20.42 -9.08
C THR A 199 5.85 -21.41 -8.35
N PHE A 200 4.71 -21.73 -8.94
CA PHE A 200 3.81 -22.74 -8.37
C PHE A 200 4.48 -24.10 -8.25
N LYS A 201 5.44 -24.40 -9.13
CA LYS A 201 6.28 -25.61 -9.04
C LYS A 201 7.13 -25.63 -7.77
N ALA A 202 7.74 -24.49 -7.41
CA ALA A 202 8.54 -24.39 -6.17
C ALA A 202 7.66 -24.55 -4.92
N ILE A 203 6.50 -23.88 -4.89
CA ILE A 203 5.54 -24.02 -3.80
C ILE A 203 5.04 -25.46 -3.68
N ALA A 204 4.69 -26.09 -4.80
CA ALA A 204 4.24 -27.48 -4.84
C ALA A 204 5.28 -28.44 -4.28
N ALA A 205 6.58 -28.22 -4.60
CA ALA A 205 7.67 -29.04 -4.07
C ALA A 205 7.79 -28.95 -2.54
N VAL A 206 7.60 -27.75 -1.97
CA VAL A 206 7.65 -27.54 -0.51
C VAL A 206 6.44 -28.17 0.18
N LEU A 207 5.25 -28.08 -0.42
CA LEU A 207 4.00 -28.57 0.18
C LEU A 207 3.71 -30.06 -0.14
N GLY A 208 4.57 -30.75 -0.90
CA GLY A 208 4.32 -32.13 -1.33
C GLY A 208 3.12 -32.29 -2.25
N MET A 209 2.85 -31.29 -3.09
CA MET A 209 1.67 -31.22 -3.96
C MET A 209 2.04 -31.20 -5.45
N ASN A 210 1.04 -31.34 -6.30
CA ASN A 210 1.20 -31.10 -7.73
C ASN A 210 1.10 -29.61 -8.06
N GLU A 211 1.93 -29.12 -9.00
CA GLU A 211 1.90 -27.72 -9.46
C GLU A 211 0.50 -27.27 -9.93
N SER A 212 -0.21 -28.14 -10.67
CA SER A 212 -1.57 -27.84 -11.13
C SER A 212 -2.57 -27.61 -10.01
N SER A 213 -2.42 -28.31 -8.89
CA SER A 213 -3.25 -28.13 -7.70
C SER A 213 -2.98 -26.78 -7.03
N VAL A 214 -1.72 -26.38 -6.87
CA VAL A 214 -1.34 -25.07 -6.32
C VAL A 214 -1.87 -23.95 -7.22
N ARG A 215 -1.66 -24.07 -8.54
CA ARG A 215 -2.16 -23.10 -9.52
C ARG A 215 -3.67 -22.93 -9.43
N ARG A 216 -4.43 -24.04 -9.45
CA ARG A 216 -5.91 -24.03 -9.39
C ARG A 216 -6.41 -23.37 -8.10
N ARG A 217 -5.77 -23.63 -6.94
CA ARG A 217 -6.13 -23.01 -5.66
C ARG A 217 -5.90 -21.50 -5.72
N PHE A 218 -4.75 -21.07 -6.16
CA PHE A 218 -4.44 -19.64 -6.27
C PHE A 218 -5.39 -18.92 -7.24
N GLU A 219 -5.64 -19.48 -8.42
CA GLU A 219 -6.55 -18.88 -9.39
C GLU A 219 -8.01 -18.84 -8.88
N ARG A 220 -8.46 -19.83 -8.13
CA ARG A 220 -9.75 -19.80 -7.44
C ARG A 220 -9.83 -18.61 -6.47
N LEU A 221 -8.82 -18.40 -5.64
CA LEU A 221 -8.79 -17.27 -4.70
C LEU A 221 -8.77 -15.93 -5.44
N ARG A 222 -8.07 -15.83 -6.55
CA ARG A 222 -8.07 -14.63 -7.39
C ARG A 222 -9.44 -14.37 -8.04
N GLN A 223 -10.07 -15.39 -8.59
CA GLN A 223 -11.40 -15.29 -9.19
C GLN A 223 -12.46 -14.84 -8.19
N ASN A 224 -12.36 -15.33 -6.95
CA ASN A 224 -13.22 -14.93 -5.84
C ASN A 224 -12.77 -13.60 -5.19
N ARG A 225 -11.79 -12.88 -5.78
CA ARG A 225 -11.27 -11.62 -5.24
C ARG A 225 -10.82 -11.72 -3.78
N CYS A 226 -10.34 -12.89 -3.37
CA CYS A 226 -9.83 -13.13 -2.02
C CYS A 226 -8.39 -12.69 -1.85
N VAL A 227 -7.66 -12.50 -2.95
CA VAL A 227 -6.24 -12.12 -2.94
C VAL A 227 -5.93 -11.17 -4.09
N ASP A 228 -5.06 -10.21 -3.80
CA ASP A 228 -4.48 -9.29 -4.77
C ASP A 228 -2.98 -9.53 -4.90
N VAL A 229 -2.47 -9.50 -6.15
CA VAL A 229 -1.04 -9.43 -6.41
C VAL A 229 -0.65 -7.96 -6.51
N ILE A 230 0.13 -7.50 -5.55
CA ILE A 230 0.55 -6.10 -5.49
C ILE A 230 2.04 -5.97 -5.72
N THR A 231 2.42 -4.86 -6.35
CA THR A 231 3.82 -4.48 -6.57
C THR A 231 4.09 -3.21 -5.78
N LEU A 232 4.84 -3.36 -4.71
CA LEU A 232 5.27 -2.26 -3.87
C LEU A 232 6.54 -1.63 -4.44
N VAL A 233 6.57 -0.32 -4.48
CA VAL A 233 7.70 0.50 -4.93
C VAL A 233 7.66 1.82 -4.17
N PRO A 234 8.80 2.39 -3.74
CA PRO A 234 8.81 3.73 -3.18
C PRO A 234 8.46 4.76 -4.27
N ALA A 235 7.60 5.71 -3.96
CA ALA A 235 7.16 6.71 -4.94
C ALA A 235 8.34 7.53 -5.49
N THR A 236 9.34 7.78 -4.67
CA THR A 236 10.58 8.46 -5.05
C THR A 236 11.34 7.74 -6.17
N ALA A 237 11.28 6.41 -6.25
CA ALA A 237 11.86 5.65 -7.36
C ALA A 237 11.27 6.02 -8.73
N LEU A 238 10.06 6.51 -8.74
CA LEU A 238 9.35 6.96 -9.95
C LEU A 238 9.35 8.48 -10.11
N GLY A 239 10.13 9.20 -9.28
CA GLY A 239 10.23 10.64 -9.31
C GLY A 239 9.02 11.36 -8.69
N MET A 240 8.25 10.64 -7.85
CA MET A 240 7.12 11.20 -7.12
C MET A 240 7.61 11.58 -5.72
N GLY A 241 7.89 12.87 -5.50
CA GLY A 241 8.57 13.36 -4.30
C GLY A 241 7.64 13.72 -3.14
N ALA A 242 6.33 13.70 -3.32
CA ALA A 242 5.36 14.10 -2.30
C ALA A 242 4.31 13.02 -2.06
N GLU A 243 4.58 12.12 -1.10
CA GLU A 243 3.59 11.20 -0.52
C GLU A 243 3.02 11.86 0.74
N THR A 244 1.70 12.02 0.82
CA THR A 244 1.05 12.81 1.86
C THR A 244 -0.21 12.12 2.37
N LEU A 245 -0.33 12.02 3.68
CA LEU A 245 -1.54 11.58 4.36
C LEU A 245 -2.36 12.80 4.76
N ILE A 246 -3.62 12.85 4.32
CA ILE A 246 -4.51 14.00 4.55
C ILE A 246 -5.78 13.51 5.25
N THR A 247 -6.11 14.14 6.38
CA THR A 247 -7.42 14.00 7.01
C THR A 247 -8.27 15.21 6.63
N VAL A 248 -9.36 14.99 5.92
CA VAL A 248 -10.26 16.04 5.42
C VAL A 248 -11.49 16.08 6.30
N LYS A 249 -11.79 17.22 6.90
CA LYS A 249 -13.04 17.47 7.63
C LYS A 249 -14.13 17.85 6.66
N VAL A 250 -15.26 17.13 6.74
CA VAL A 250 -16.38 17.30 5.81
C VAL A 250 -17.63 17.67 6.60
N ARG A 251 -18.35 18.68 6.12
CA ARG A 251 -19.64 19.07 6.67
C ARG A 251 -20.65 17.91 6.55
N PRO A 252 -21.43 17.61 7.60
CA PRO A 252 -22.50 16.62 7.51
C PRO A 252 -23.41 16.82 6.29
N GLY A 253 -23.70 15.73 5.57
CA GLY A 253 -24.51 15.76 4.35
C GLY A 253 -23.74 16.03 3.05
N TYR A 254 -22.44 16.34 3.11
CA TYR A 254 -21.60 16.60 1.92
C TYR A 254 -20.61 15.47 1.62
N LEU A 255 -20.57 14.43 2.45
CA LEU A 255 -19.56 13.36 2.35
C LEU A 255 -19.52 12.72 0.96
N ASP A 256 -20.69 12.30 0.45
CA ASP A 256 -20.77 11.65 -0.86
C ASP A 256 -20.29 12.55 -2.00
N GLY A 257 -20.59 13.85 -1.93
CA GLY A 257 -20.13 14.83 -2.92
C GLY A 257 -18.61 15.02 -2.90
N VAL A 258 -18.01 15.09 -1.69
CA VAL A 258 -16.55 15.19 -1.54
C VAL A 258 -15.87 13.90 -2.01
N VAL A 259 -16.41 12.74 -1.66
CA VAL A 259 -15.90 11.44 -2.12
C VAL A 259 -15.97 11.33 -3.64
N ALA A 260 -17.11 11.68 -4.25
CA ALA A 260 -17.27 11.67 -5.70
C ALA A 260 -16.28 12.61 -6.41
N GLY A 261 -15.94 13.74 -5.78
CA GLY A 261 -14.93 14.66 -6.29
C GLY A 261 -13.50 14.14 -6.17
N LEU A 262 -13.18 13.35 -5.14
CA LEU A 262 -11.81 12.87 -4.90
C LEU A 262 -11.50 11.55 -5.62
N ILE A 263 -12.45 10.65 -5.79
CA ILE A 263 -12.25 9.33 -6.44
C ILE A 263 -11.60 9.42 -7.82
N PRO A 264 -12.03 10.35 -8.74
CA PRO A 264 -11.46 10.42 -10.09
C PRO A 264 -10.00 10.90 -10.12
N HIS A 265 -9.51 11.55 -9.06
CA HIS A 265 -8.15 12.07 -9.04
C HIS A 265 -7.12 10.95 -8.98
N THR A 266 -6.24 10.90 -9.97
CA THR A 266 -5.17 9.89 -10.07
C THR A 266 -4.15 10.03 -8.95
N SER A 267 -3.94 11.24 -8.42
CA SER A 267 -3.08 11.49 -7.26
C SER A 267 -3.61 10.90 -5.96
N VAL A 268 -4.94 10.68 -5.84
CA VAL A 268 -5.55 10.07 -4.66
C VAL A 268 -5.40 8.55 -4.76
N ARG A 269 -4.48 8.00 -3.98
CA ARG A 269 -4.21 6.56 -3.95
C ARG A 269 -5.12 5.80 -3.00
N TYR A 270 -5.45 6.39 -1.87
CA TYR A 270 -6.31 5.80 -0.85
C TYR A 270 -7.33 6.82 -0.38
N LEU A 271 -8.56 6.38 -0.17
CA LEU A 271 -9.65 7.20 0.35
C LEU A 271 -10.58 6.35 1.21
N ALA A 272 -10.77 6.76 2.45
CA ALA A 272 -11.66 6.09 3.39
C ALA A 272 -12.41 7.09 4.29
N ALA A 273 -13.63 6.74 4.70
CA ALA A 273 -14.33 7.47 5.76
C ALA A 273 -13.88 6.99 7.13
N THR A 274 -13.76 7.93 8.07
CA THR A 274 -13.45 7.66 9.47
C THR A 274 -14.60 8.07 10.38
N LEU A 275 -14.66 7.47 11.57
CA LEU A 275 -15.69 7.81 12.56
C LEU A 275 -15.48 9.21 13.14
N ASP A 276 -14.24 9.70 13.20
CA ASP A 276 -13.92 10.99 13.80
C ASP A 276 -14.45 12.16 12.97
N GLN A 277 -15.34 12.95 13.55
CA GLN A 277 -15.82 14.24 13.04
C GLN A 277 -16.28 14.24 11.56
N ASN A 278 -16.85 13.14 11.08
CA ASN A 278 -17.26 13.01 9.67
C ASN A 278 -16.08 13.28 8.70
N SER A 279 -14.93 12.68 8.99
CA SER A 279 -13.68 12.92 8.25
C SER A 279 -13.43 11.87 7.19
N LEU A 280 -12.72 12.28 6.15
CA LEU A 280 -12.08 11.38 5.17
C LEU A 280 -10.59 11.30 5.46
N PHE A 281 -10.07 10.11 5.45
CA PHE A 281 -8.64 9.84 5.45
C PHE A 281 -8.20 9.49 4.05
N CYS A 282 -7.26 10.22 3.50
CA CYS A 282 -6.74 9.96 2.16
C CYS A 282 -5.23 10.01 2.09
N GLU A 283 -4.68 9.24 1.16
CA GLU A 283 -3.29 9.28 0.76
C GLU A 283 -3.18 9.87 -0.64
N VAL A 284 -2.34 10.89 -0.79
CA VAL A 284 -2.13 11.62 -2.04
C VAL A 284 -0.66 11.49 -2.43
N ILE A 285 -0.42 11.09 -3.69
CA ILE A 285 0.91 11.04 -4.29
C ILE A 285 1.00 12.11 -5.36
N ALA A 286 2.01 12.97 -5.26
CA ALA A 286 2.29 14.02 -6.25
C ALA A 286 3.77 14.00 -6.64
N GLY A 287 4.10 14.52 -7.81
CA GLY A 287 5.46 14.59 -8.32
C GLY A 287 6.35 15.54 -7.52
N SER A 288 5.74 16.59 -6.94
CA SER A 288 6.46 17.58 -6.15
C SER A 288 5.54 18.22 -5.10
N THR A 289 6.14 18.95 -4.17
CA THR A 289 5.40 19.78 -3.20
C THR A 289 4.58 20.87 -3.88
N GLU A 290 5.00 21.36 -5.05
CA GLU A 290 4.24 22.33 -5.83
C GLU A 290 2.97 21.70 -6.44
N GLU A 291 3.07 20.49 -6.97
CA GLU A 291 1.90 19.75 -7.46
C GLU A 291 0.94 19.39 -6.30
N LEU A 292 1.47 19.02 -5.15
CA LEU A 292 0.66 18.80 -3.94
C LEU A 292 -0.05 20.11 -3.54
N HIS A 293 0.65 21.23 -3.52
CA HIS A 293 0.06 22.54 -3.22
C HIS A 293 -1.06 22.89 -4.20
N ARG A 294 -0.87 22.62 -5.49
CA ARG A 294 -1.90 22.80 -6.52
C ARG A 294 -3.10 21.90 -6.26
N PHE A 295 -2.91 20.62 -5.98
CA PHE A 295 -4.00 19.71 -5.64
C PHE A 295 -4.81 20.20 -4.43
N ILE A 296 -4.15 20.65 -3.37
CA ILE A 296 -4.82 21.19 -2.19
C ILE A 296 -5.64 22.44 -2.55
N ASN A 297 -5.07 23.37 -3.27
CA ASN A 297 -5.72 24.67 -3.57
C ASN A 297 -6.78 24.57 -4.66
N GLU A 298 -6.54 23.83 -5.73
CA GLU A 298 -7.42 23.81 -6.89
C GLU A 298 -8.46 22.68 -6.84
N THR A 299 -8.15 21.59 -6.12
CA THR A 299 -9.07 20.46 -5.98
C THR A 299 -9.71 20.45 -4.60
N LEU A 300 -8.94 20.17 -3.57
CA LEU A 300 -9.48 19.91 -2.23
C LEU A 300 -10.25 21.11 -1.65
N SER A 301 -9.70 22.32 -1.78
CA SER A 301 -10.30 23.54 -1.25
C SER A 301 -11.58 23.96 -1.97
N HIS A 302 -11.79 23.49 -3.21
CA HIS A 302 -12.97 23.84 -4.01
C HIS A 302 -14.12 22.83 -3.89
N LEU A 303 -13.89 21.70 -3.21
CA LEU A 303 -14.97 20.73 -2.97
C LEU A 303 -15.97 21.26 -1.96
N ALA A 304 -17.23 21.39 -2.39
CA ALA A 304 -18.30 21.84 -1.52
C ALA A 304 -18.42 20.92 -0.30
N GLY A 305 -18.43 21.51 0.89
CA GLY A 305 -18.52 20.77 2.15
C GLY A 305 -17.19 20.46 2.83
N VAL A 306 -16.06 20.73 2.22
CA VAL A 306 -14.76 20.68 2.90
C VAL A 306 -14.66 21.85 3.86
N GLU A 307 -14.44 21.57 5.14
CA GLU A 307 -14.31 22.58 6.21
C GLU A 307 -12.85 22.82 6.60
N GLY A 308 -11.97 21.90 6.29
CA GLY A 308 -10.55 21.99 6.58
C GLY A 308 -9.84 20.64 6.40
N TRP A 309 -8.54 20.64 6.60
CA TRP A 309 -7.72 19.42 6.52
C TRP A 309 -6.51 19.49 7.44
N GLU A 310 -6.00 18.32 7.81
CA GLU A 310 -4.66 18.13 8.40
C GLU A 310 -3.84 17.28 7.43
N ALA A 311 -2.63 17.70 7.11
CA ALA A 311 -1.76 16.99 6.18
C ALA A 311 -0.41 16.68 6.82
N SER A 312 0.13 15.51 6.53
CA SER A 312 1.43 15.03 6.99
C SER A 312 2.18 14.41 5.82
N MET A 313 3.40 14.86 5.56
CA MET A 313 4.28 14.22 4.58
C MET A 313 4.77 12.90 5.12
N GLU A 314 4.79 11.87 4.29
CA GLU A 314 5.39 10.60 4.62
C GLU A 314 6.92 10.69 4.46
N LEU A 315 7.63 10.41 5.54
CA LEU A 315 9.10 10.43 5.58
C LEU A 315 9.69 9.05 5.27
N LEU A 316 9.08 8.02 5.84
CA LEU A 316 9.46 6.62 5.66
C LEU A 316 8.20 5.77 5.68
N ASN A 317 8.14 4.77 4.82
CA ASN A 317 7.05 3.82 4.74
C ASN A 317 7.51 2.40 5.11
N PRO A 318 7.63 2.08 6.41
CA PRO A 318 8.15 0.80 6.86
C PRO A 318 7.26 -0.40 6.52
N LYS A 319 5.94 -0.20 6.40
CA LYS A 319 5.01 -1.31 6.15
C LYS A 319 3.87 -0.90 5.25
N ARG A 320 3.57 -1.72 4.24
CA ARG A 320 2.41 -1.57 3.35
C ARG A 320 1.79 -2.92 3.05
N GLY A 321 0.46 -3.03 3.18
CA GLY A 321 -0.26 -4.26 2.89
C GLY A 321 0.23 -5.45 3.72
N PHE A 322 0.48 -5.27 5.02
CA PHE A 322 1.06 -6.25 5.95
C PHE A 322 2.52 -6.63 5.68
N VAL A 323 3.15 -6.09 4.64
CA VAL A 323 4.50 -6.44 4.23
C VAL A 323 5.47 -5.34 4.65
N GLU A 324 6.56 -5.72 5.31
CA GLU A 324 7.67 -4.81 5.56
C GLU A 324 8.31 -4.42 4.23
N THR A 325 8.43 -3.13 3.97
CA THR A 325 9.03 -2.62 2.72
C THR A 325 10.54 -2.79 2.74
N PRO A 326 11.18 -3.26 1.64
CA PRO A 326 12.62 -3.53 1.68
C PRO A 326 13.49 -2.28 1.87
N TRP A 327 12.98 -1.12 1.46
CA TRP A 327 13.78 0.10 1.35
C TRP A 327 13.81 0.96 2.63
N TRP A 328 12.86 0.85 3.54
CA TRP A 328 12.78 1.79 4.66
C TRP A 328 14.01 1.82 5.56
N ARG A 329 14.65 0.66 5.79
CA ARG A 329 15.86 0.57 6.62
C ARG A 329 17.09 1.16 5.94
N THR A 330 17.11 1.12 4.62
CA THR A 330 18.23 1.60 3.81
C THR A 330 18.10 3.08 3.45
N GLN A 331 16.93 3.66 3.59
CA GLN A 331 16.71 5.11 3.48
C GLN A 331 17.24 5.87 4.70
N LEU A 332 17.45 5.18 5.82
CA LEU A 332 18.07 5.78 7.00
C LEU A 332 19.56 5.95 6.74
N ARG A 333 20.01 7.21 6.60
CA ARG A 333 21.43 7.51 6.53
C ARG A 333 22.07 7.32 7.92
N PRO A 334 23.29 6.74 8.03
CA PRO A 334 24.04 6.84 9.26
C PRO A 334 24.21 8.31 9.61
N VAL A 335 23.92 8.67 10.86
CA VAL A 335 24.26 9.98 11.38
C VAL A 335 25.78 10.02 11.40
N SER A 336 26.37 10.85 10.53
CA SER A 336 27.82 11.07 10.42
C SER A 336 28.31 11.87 11.62
#